data_cc439331854f1face713050042b8e897
#
_entry.id   cc439331854f1face713050042b8e897
#
_cell.length_a   1.000
_cell.length_b   1.000
_cell.length_c   1.000
_cell.angle_alpha   90.00
_cell.angle_beta   90.00
_cell.angle_gamma   90.00
#
_symmetry.space_group_name_H-M   'P 1'
#
loop_
_entity.id
_entity.type
_entity.pdbx_description
1 polymer ?
#
loop_
_entity_poly.entity_id
_entity_poly.type
_entity_poly.pdbx_seq_one_letter_code
_entity_poly.pdbx_strand_id
1 'polypeptide(L)'
;KQNKDEYYSVLKDFTTLMPEEKSNPKYLYIHTDGNIVLNGKLNKEIVSRQIEIRINDNGRKLALIPNGENYHKFTKSGVAKNTAIIKKLRNKRISIPVAYEMNLDKSLGIWIGEICKSTKNKIKE
;
A
#
# COMPACT_ATOMS: atom_id res chain seq x y z
N LYS A 1 42.54 9.30 -9.61
CA LYS A 1 41.17 9.82 -9.50
C LYS A 1 40.69 10.25 -10.88
N GLN A 2 39.60 9.63 -11.34
CA GLN A 2 39.09 9.92 -12.66
C GLN A 2 38.40 11.28 -12.75
N ASN A 3 38.69 11.96 -13.85
CA ASN A 3 38.04 13.21 -14.19
C ASN A 3 36.69 12.90 -14.87
N LYS A 4 35.60 13.45 -14.36
CA LYS A 4 34.27 13.24 -14.94
C LYS A 4 34.15 13.73 -16.38
N ASP A 5 34.79 14.85 -16.71
CA ASP A 5 34.75 15.41 -18.06
C ASP A 5 35.38 14.46 -19.07
N GLU A 6 36.50 13.86 -18.71
CA GLU A 6 37.18 12.88 -19.53
C GLU A 6 36.31 11.63 -19.70
N TYR A 7 35.69 11.22 -18.63
CA TYR A 7 34.78 10.08 -18.59
C TYR A 7 33.61 10.27 -19.55
N TYR A 8 32.92 11.40 -19.43
CA TYR A 8 31.76 11.67 -20.28
C TYR A 8 32.16 11.95 -21.72
N SER A 9 33.35 12.47 -21.98
CA SER A 9 33.83 12.69 -23.33
C SER A 9 33.97 11.38 -24.09
N VAL A 10 34.46 10.33 -23.42
CA VAL A 10 34.56 8.99 -24.00
C VAL A 10 33.19 8.40 -24.30
N LEU A 11 32.20 8.71 -23.45
CA LEU A 11 30.87 8.11 -23.50
C LEU A 11 29.84 8.93 -24.28
N LYS A 12 30.27 9.98 -24.98
CA LYS A 12 29.33 10.90 -25.63
C LYS A 12 28.39 10.23 -26.65
N ASP A 13 28.84 9.16 -27.26
CA ASP A 13 28.03 8.43 -28.25
C ASP A 13 27.21 7.31 -27.63
N PHE A 14 27.27 7.18 -26.31
CA PHE A 14 26.53 6.15 -25.58
C PHE A 14 25.23 6.71 -25.06
N THR A 15 24.20 5.89 -25.09
CA THR A 15 22.91 6.23 -24.51
C THR A 15 22.80 5.57 -23.13
N THR A 16 22.42 6.35 -22.14
CA THR A 16 22.19 5.79 -20.80
C THR A 16 20.98 4.89 -20.84
N LEU A 17 21.16 3.66 -20.42
CA LEU A 17 20.04 2.75 -20.20
C LEU A 17 19.54 2.97 -18.77
N MET A 18 18.33 3.48 -18.67
CA MET A 18 17.75 3.72 -17.35
C MET A 18 17.42 2.40 -16.70
N PRO A 19 17.71 2.23 -15.41
CA PRO A 19 17.31 1.02 -14.70
C PRO A 19 15.80 0.89 -14.72
N GLU A 20 15.35 -0.34 -14.83
CA GLU A 20 13.92 -0.62 -14.74
C GLU A 20 13.43 -0.16 -13.38
N GLU A 21 12.39 0.66 -13.37
CA GLU A 21 11.78 1.05 -12.11
C GLU A 21 11.16 -0.19 -11.47
N LYS A 22 11.72 -0.57 -10.34
CA LYS A 22 11.09 -1.62 -9.56
C LYS A 22 9.75 -1.09 -9.08
N SER A 23 8.69 -1.76 -9.51
CA SER A 23 7.39 -1.51 -8.95
C SER A 23 7.47 -1.78 -7.46
N ASN A 24 7.28 -0.75 -6.64
CA ASN A 24 7.18 -0.89 -5.20
C ASN A 24 5.73 -0.68 -4.82
N PRO A 25 4.88 -1.69 -5.06
CA PRO A 25 3.46 -1.51 -4.80
C PRO A 25 3.22 -1.33 -3.31
N LYS A 26 2.18 -0.58 -3.02
CA LYS A 26 1.77 -0.27 -1.66
C LYS A 26 0.54 -1.09 -1.37
N TYR A 27 0.60 -1.91 -0.32
CA TYR A 27 -0.48 -2.82 0.03
C TYR A 27 -0.96 -2.60 1.45
N LEU A 28 -2.26 -2.78 1.62
CA LEU A 28 -2.86 -2.97 2.93
C LEU A 28 -3.34 -4.41 3.01
N TYR A 29 -2.95 -5.09 4.08
CA TYR A 29 -3.34 -6.50 4.32
C TYR A 29 -4.31 -6.57 5.48
N ILE A 30 -5.29 -7.46 5.36
CA ILE A 30 -6.18 -7.77 6.48
C ILE A 30 -6.04 -9.27 6.76
N HIS A 31 -5.59 -9.60 7.96
CA HIS A 31 -5.29 -10.97 8.36
C HIS A 31 -6.45 -11.59 9.13
N THR A 32 -6.39 -12.91 9.28
CA THR A 32 -7.46 -13.67 9.93
C THR A 32 -7.67 -13.34 11.40
N ASP A 33 -6.66 -12.75 12.04
CA ASP A 33 -6.76 -12.33 13.44
C ASP A 33 -7.31 -10.92 13.62
N GLY A 34 -7.67 -10.26 12.51
CA GLY A 34 -8.17 -8.87 12.54
C GLY A 34 -7.08 -7.83 12.45
N ASN A 35 -5.84 -8.22 12.28
CA ASN A 35 -4.76 -7.24 12.09
C ASN A 35 -4.86 -6.63 10.70
N ILE A 36 -4.82 -5.30 10.67
CA ILE A 36 -4.75 -4.50 9.46
C ILE A 36 -3.33 -3.97 9.37
N VAL A 37 -2.64 -4.34 8.29
CA VAL A 37 -1.20 -4.08 8.18
C VAL A 37 -0.90 -3.30 6.91
N LEU A 38 -0.22 -2.18 7.07
CA LEU A 38 0.32 -1.42 5.95
C LEU A 38 1.70 -2.00 5.63
N ASN A 39 1.95 -2.34 4.35
CA ASN A 39 3.29 -2.83 4.01
C ASN A 39 4.31 -1.71 4.21
N GLY A 40 5.59 -2.07 4.23
CA GLY A 40 6.65 -1.11 4.56
C GLY A 40 6.62 0.15 3.71
N LYS A 41 6.35 0.01 2.42
CA LYS A 41 6.31 1.14 1.50
C LYS A 41 5.13 2.06 1.80
N LEU A 42 3.94 1.49 1.99
CA LEU A 42 2.75 2.27 2.33
C LEU A 42 2.88 2.94 3.69
N ASN A 43 3.43 2.22 4.65
CA ASN A 43 3.62 2.74 6.01
C ASN A 43 4.52 3.98 6.03
N LYS A 44 5.55 3.99 5.19
CA LYS A 44 6.46 5.14 5.07
C LYS A 44 5.78 6.36 4.45
N GLU A 45 4.87 6.13 3.52
CA GLU A 45 4.18 7.20 2.81
C GLU A 45 3.11 7.88 3.66
N ILE A 46 2.46 7.12 4.54
CA ILE A 46 1.40 7.67 5.40
C ILE A 46 2.01 8.08 6.73
N VAL A 47 2.13 9.38 6.94
CA VAL A 47 2.73 9.92 8.16
C VAL A 47 1.79 9.80 9.35
N SER A 48 0.51 10.06 9.16
CA SER A 48 -0.47 10.00 10.23
C SER A 48 -0.64 8.58 10.76
N ARG A 49 -0.76 8.45 12.08
CA ARG A 49 -1.08 7.17 12.71
C ARG A 49 -2.58 7.01 12.97
N GLN A 50 -3.37 8.02 12.62
CA GLN A 50 -4.82 8.01 12.77
C GLN A 50 -5.42 7.97 11.38
N ILE A 51 -5.88 6.80 10.96
CA ILE A 51 -6.34 6.58 9.59
C ILE A 51 -7.75 6.02 9.61
N GLU A 52 -8.66 6.74 8.97
CA GLU A 52 -10.02 6.24 8.78
C GLU A 52 -10.02 5.28 7.60
N ILE A 53 -10.71 4.15 7.76
CA ILE A 53 -10.79 3.11 6.73
C ILE A 53 -12.24 3.00 6.30
N ARG A 54 -12.47 3.15 5.00
CA ARG A 54 -13.80 2.94 4.42
C ARG A 54 -13.74 1.83 3.39
N ILE A 55 -14.82 1.09 3.28
CA ILE A 55 -14.92 -0.01 2.33
C ILE A 55 -16.21 0.14 1.55
N ASN A 56 -16.16 -0.14 0.24
CA ASN A 56 -17.34 -0.03 -0.59
C ASN A 56 -18.27 -1.25 -0.42
N ASP A 57 -19.44 -1.20 -1.08
CA ASP A 57 -20.50 -2.19 -0.83
C ASP A 57 -20.06 -3.62 -1.09
N ASN A 58 -19.33 -3.88 -2.17
CA ASN A 58 -18.91 -5.24 -2.49
C ASN A 58 -17.58 -5.64 -1.85
N GLY A 59 -16.94 -4.75 -1.09
CA GLY A 59 -15.69 -5.03 -0.40
C GLY A 59 -14.44 -5.06 -1.28
N ARG A 60 -14.57 -4.76 -2.55
CA ARG A 60 -13.45 -4.84 -3.49
C ARG A 60 -12.62 -3.57 -3.54
N LYS A 61 -13.13 -2.48 -3.01
CA LYS A 61 -12.42 -1.20 -2.93
C LYS A 61 -12.40 -0.71 -1.50
N LEU A 62 -11.29 -0.10 -1.13
CA LEU A 62 -11.07 0.36 0.23
C LEU A 62 -10.40 1.73 0.16
N ALA A 63 -10.74 2.60 1.09
CA ALA A 63 -10.14 3.94 1.15
C ALA A 63 -9.49 4.15 2.50
N LEU A 64 -8.34 4.84 2.48
CA LEU A 64 -7.64 5.26 3.69
C LEU A 64 -7.64 6.79 3.72
N ILE A 65 -8.16 7.34 4.80
CA ILE A 65 -8.26 8.78 4.99
C ILE A 65 -7.39 9.16 6.18
N PRO A 66 -6.18 9.69 5.93
CA PRO A 66 -5.31 10.13 7.03
C PRO A 66 -6.00 11.24 7.82
N ASN A 67 -5.94 11.15 9.13
CA ASN A 67 -6.58 12.09 10.07
C ASN A 67 -8.10 12.14 9.92
N GLY A 68 -8.71 11.06 9.45
CA GLY A 68 -10.15 10.98 9.33
C GLY A 68 -10.84 10.96 10.69
N GLU A 69 -12.14 11.25 10.69
CA GLU A 69 -12.91 11.40 11.92
C GLU A 69 -13.03 10.10 12.71
N ASN A 70 -13.34 9.00 12.04
CA ASN A 70 -13.52 7.69 12.68
C ASN A 70 -12.32 6.81 12.42
N TYR A 71 -11.19 7.20 12.98
CA TYR A 71 -9.91 6.60 12.64
C TYR A 71 -9.58 5.35 13.44
N HIS A 72 -8.77 4.50 12.82
CA HIS A 72 -8.03 3.45 13.52
C HIS A 72 -6.67 4.02 13.92
N LYS A 73 -6.22 3.65 15.11
CA LYS A 73 -4.90 4.07 15.56
C LYS A 73 -3.88 3.00 15.15
N PHE A 74 -2.97 3.38 14.27
CA PHE A 74 -1.94 2.48 13.79
C PHE A 74 -0.67 2.61 14.62
N THR A 75 0.02 1.50 14.82
CA THR A 75 1.32 1.51 15.47
C THR A 75 2.35 2.13 14.55
N LYS A 76 3.52 2.40 15.09
CA LYS A 76 4.64 2.93 14.31
C LYS A 76 5.02 2.00 13.16
N SER A 77 4.88 0.70 13.35
CA SER A 77 5.16 -0.29 12.31
C SER A 77 4.02 -0.48 11.31
N GLY A 78 2.90 0.21 11.49
CA GLY A 78 1.81 0.19 10.53
C GLY A 78 0.77 -0.89 10.76
N VAL A 79 0.45 -1.17 12.01
CA VAL A 79 -0.52 -2.22 12.37
C VAL A 79 -1.64 -1.62 13.20
N ALA A 80 -2.88 -1.97 12.85
CA ALA A 80 -4.06 -1.70 13.66
C ALA A 80 -4.85 -2.99 13.76
N LYS A 81 -5.68 -3.09 14.78
CA LYS A 81 -6.49 -4.30 14.98
C LYS A 81 -7.97 -3.96 15.00
N ASN A 82 -8.74 -4.73 14.24
CA ASN A 82 -10.20 -4.60 14.23
C ASN A 82 -10.80 -5.96 13.87
N THR A 83 -11.16 -6.72 14.89
CA THR A 83 -11.72 -8.06 14.68
C THR A 83 -13.10 -8.01 14.01
N ALA A 84 -13.83 -6.91 14.17
CA ALA A 84 -15.15 -6.76 13.55
C ALA A 84 -15.07 -6.68 12.02
N ILE A 85 -13.95 -6.26 11.47
CA ILE A 85 -13.79 -6.17 10.01
C ILE A 85 -13.82 -7.56 9.35
N ILE A 86 -13.43 -8.58 10.08
CA ILE A 86 -13.44 -9.96 9.59
C ILE A 86 -14.86 -10.38 9.19
N LYS A 87 -15.81 -10.18 10.10
CA LYS A 87 -17.21 -10.52 9.84
C LYS A 87 -17.77 -9.69 8.69
N LYS A 88 -17.45 -8.40 8.67
CA LYS A 88 -17.92 -7.51 7.62
C LYS A 88 -17.42 -7.94 6.24
N LEU A 89 -16.17 -8.33 6.13
CA LEU A 89 -15.61 -8.81 4.87
C LEU A 89 -16.20 -10.14 4.45
N ARG A 90 -16.38 -11.06 5.40
CA ARG A 90 -17.01 -12.37 5.11
C ARG A 90 -18.42 -12.20 4.62
N ASN A 91 -19.17 -11.26 5.19
CA ASN A 91 -20.54 -10.96 4.73
C ASN A 91 -20.55 -10.43 3.30
N LYS A 92 -19.46 -9.81 2.87
CA LYS A 92 -19.28 -9.34 1.50
C LYS A 92 -18.65 -10.42 0.60
N ARG A 93 -18.46 -11.62 1.11
CA ARG A 93 -17.86 -12.77 0.43
C ARG A 93 -16.41 -12.51 0.02
N ILE A 94 -15.70 -11.77 0.85
CA ILE A 94 -14.28 -11.54 0.67
C ILE A 94 -13.51 -12.56 1.50
N SER A 95 -12.66 -13.32 0.84
CA SER A 95 -11.80 -14.30 1.52
C SER A 95 -10.67 -13.61 2.26
N ILE A 96 -10.40 -14.06 3.47
CA ILE A 96 -9.35 -13.52 4.32
C ILE A 96 -8.29 -14.61 4.52
N PRO A 97 -7.00 -14.27 4.45
CA PRO A 97 -6.41 -12.93 4.35
C PRO A 97 -6.62 -12.28 2.99
N VAL A 98 -6.64 -10.95 2.97
CA VAL A 98 -6.88 -10.19 1.76
C VAL A 98 -5.89 -9.05 1.66
N ALA A 99 -5.52 -8.69 0.43
CA ALA A 99 -4.64 -7.57 0.16
C ALA A 99 -5.34 -6.58 -0.77
N TYR A 100 -5.14 -5.29 -0.51
CA TYR A 100 -5.60 -4.22 -1.37
C TYR A 100 -4.38 -3.43 -1.84
N GLU A 101 -4.29 -3.22 -3.14
CA GLU A 101 -3.22 -2.38 -3.69
C GLU A 101 -3.66 -0.93 -3.60
N MET A 102 -2.87 -0.11 -2.93
CA MET A 102 -3.23 1.26 -2.58
C MET A 102 -2.55 2.26 -3.50
N ASN A 103 -3.29 3.27 -3.92
CA ASN A 103 -2.78 4.36 -4.74
C ASN A 103 -3.25 5.68 -4.15
N LEU A 104 -2.35 6.66 -4.12
CA LEU A 104 -2.66 7.98 -3.57
C LEU A 104 -3.42 8.82 -4.58
N ASP A 105 -4.56 9.34 -4.17
CA ASP A 105 -5.25 10.40 -4.89
C ASP A 105 -4.72 11.72 -4.36
N LYS A 106 -3.81 12.32 -5.11
CA LYS A 106 -3.11 13.53 -4.67
C LYS A 106 -4.03 14.73 -4.50
N SER A 107 -5.09 14.80 -5.30
CA SER A 107 -6.02 15.93 -5.22
C SER A 107 -6.86 15.92 -3.94
N LEU A 108 -7.18 14.72 -3.44
CA LEU A 108 -8.00 14.56 -2.26
C LEU A 108 -7.19 14.25 -1.00
N GLY A 109 -5.92 13.83 -1.18
CA GLY A 109 -5.09 13.43 -0.05
C GLY A 109 -5.52 12.13 0.60
N ILE A 110 -6.21 11.27 -0.13
CA ILE A 110 -6.67 9.98 0.37
C ILE A 110 -6.10 8.85 -0.49
N TRP A 111 -6.08 7.66 0.08
CA TRP A 111 -5.59 6.47 -0.60
C TRP A 111 -6.76 5.62 -1.02
N ILE A 112 -6.77 5.18 -2.27
CA ILE A 112 -7.81 4.30 -2.80
C ILE A 112 -7.16 2.97 -3.15
N GLY A 113 -7.74 1.90 -2.64
CA GLY A 113 -7.23 0.56 -2.86
C GLY A 113 -8.21 -0.32 -3.62
N GLU A 114 -7.66 -1.25 -4.38
CA GLU A 114 -8.42 -2.27 -5.07
C GLU A 114 -7.93 -3.64 -4.63
N ILE A 115 -8.87 -4.56 -4.49
CA ILE A 115 -8.56 -5.91 -4.07
C ILE A 115 -7.63 -6.59 -5.08
N CYS A 116 -6.64 -7.31 -4.57
CA CYS A 116 -5.70 -8.04 -5.41
C CYS A 116 -6.32 -9.36 -5.85
N LYS A 117 -6.29 -9.63 -7.15
CA LYS A 117 -6.86 -10.87 -7.69
C LYS A 117 -6.15 -12.12 -7.21
N SER A 118 -4.85 -12.03 -7.01
CA SER A 118 -4.01 -13.15 -6.59
C SER A 118 -3.62 -13.03 -5.13
N THR A 119 -4.58 -12.68 -4.29
CA THR A 119 -4.34 -12.37 -2.87
C THR A 119 -3.61 -13.51 -2.15
N LYS A 120 -4.04 -14.74 -2.36
CA LYS A 120 -3.42 -15.89 -1.71
C LYS A 120 -1.93 -16.02 -2.05
N ASN A 121 -1.58 -15.85 -3.30
CA ASN A 121 -0.19 -15.97 -3.73
C ASN A 121 0.66 -14.83 -3.17
N LYS A 122 0.15 -13.62 -3.18
CA LYS A 122 0.86 -12.46 -2.66
C LYS A 122 1.13 -12.55 -1.17
N ILE A 123 0.20 -13.11 -0.42
CA ILE A 123 0.32 -13.20 1.03
C ILE A 123 1.20 -14.35 1.47
N LYS A 124 1.21 -15.44 0.72
CA LYS A 124 2.06 -16.61 1.03
C LYS A 124 3.53 -16.32 0.82
N GLU A 125 3.84 -15.41 -0.04
CA GLU A 125 5.22 -15.03 -0.27
C GLU A 125 5.70 -14.06 0.80
#